data_c505a8fae997fdc86055ba0c4e700efa
#
_entry.id   c505a8fae997fdc86055ba0c4e700efa
#
_cell.length_a   1.000
_cell.length_b   1.000
_cell.length_c   1.000
_cell.angle_alpha   90.00
_cell.angle_beta   90.00
_cell.angle_gamma   90.00
#
_symmetry.space_group_name_H-M   'P 1'
#
loop_
_entity.id
_entity.type
_entity.pdbx_description
1 polymer ?
#
loop_
_entity_poly.entity_id
_entity_poly.type
_entity_poly.pdbx_seq_one_letter_code
_entity_poly.pdbx_strand_id
1 'polypeptide(L)'
;TGVQTCALPIFTGYENGTITGDAELIKNYIGEGYFFRALCYFRMLAYYGDLPIVTKVLEDNDEVIVENSKRTPRNEVARFILEDLDKAISYLASRGKFNGQRVNREAALLFKSRVALFEATFEKYHKGSGRVPGDNNWPGANMPYNSGKNFSIDSEVDFFLTEAMNAAKQVADNAQLTTNNHVIEPQPGVITGWNNYFEMYSQPSLANVPEVLLWKQYSFSLSISHDAAYRVKTGCADGYTRTFAESFLMKNGLPIYASNDYQGDVSIDNVKAGRDERLQLFVWSESTLLDSDPSAPQYSQPFKKPGIDNSNQEIRCITGYQPRKYYTYDYTQTPNDELRCTKI
;
A
#
# COMPACT_ATOMS: atom_id res chain seq x y z
N THR A 1 4.10 14.43 13.25
CA THR A 1 4.23 15.80 13.80
C THR A 1 4.81 16.78 12.78
N GLY A 2 5.94 16.49 12.10
CA GLY A 2 6.55 17.44 11.17
C GLY A 2 5.68 17.87 9.98
N VAL A 3 4.92 16.96 9.38
CA VAL A 3 4.02 17.28 8.25
C VAL A 3 2.88 18.21 8.69
N GLN A 4 2.37 18.01 9.89
CA GLN A 4 1.31 18.85 10.45
C GLN A 4 1.79 20.28 10.66
N THR A 5 2.98 20.46 11.21
CA THR A 5 3.60 21.76 11.46
C THR A 5 3.93 22.52 10.17
N CYS A 6 4.31 21.82 9.10
CA CYS A 6 4.60 22.45 7.81
C CYS A 6 3.33 22.75 6.98
N ALA A 7 2.30 21.91 7.05
CA ALA A 7 1.09 22.08 6.26
C ALA A 7 0.23 23.27 6.72
N LEU A 8 0.12 23.50 8.03
CA LEU A 8 -0.76 24.54 8.57
C LEU A 8 -0.37 25.96 8.11
N PRO A 9 0.91 26.41 8.17
CA PRO A 9 1.30 27.71 7.63
C PRO A 9 1.04 27.85 6.12
N ILE A 10 1.21 26.75 5.35
CA ILE A 10 0.95 26.73 3.91
C ILE A 10 -0.54 26.95 3.63
N PHE A 11 -1.43 26.28 4.37
CA PHE A 11 -2.88 26.47 4.20
C PHE A 11 -3.28 27.90 4.53
N THR A 12 -2.81 28.45 5.65
CA THR A 12 -3.06 29.83 6.04
C THR A 12 -2.54 30.82 4.98
N GLY A 13 -1.34 30.60 4.46
CA GLY A 13 -0.75 31.43 3.42
C GLY A 13 -1.54 31.38 2.11
N TYR A 14 -2.09 30.23 1.74
CA TYR A 14 -2.95 30.08 0.59
C TYR A 14 -4.29 30.82 0.77
N GLU A 15 -4.96 30.62 1.90
CA GLU A 15 -6.22 31.24 2.25
C GLU A 15 -6.12 32.78 2.29
N ASN A 16 -5.01 33.31 2.78
CA ASN A 16 -4.73 34.75 2.87
C ASN A 16 -4.18 35.34 1.54
N GLY A 17 -3.99 34.52 0.49
CA GLY A 17 -3.47 34.98 -0.80
C GLY A 17 -2.02 35.45 -0.78
N THR A 18 -1.23 35.04 0.23
CA THR A 18 0.19 35.43 0.35
C THR A 18 1.13 34.52 -0.46
N ILE A 19 0.64 33.37 -0.92
CA ILE A 19 1.39 32.47 -1.81
C ILE A 19 1.10 32.86 -3.25
N THR A 20 2.17 33.24 -3.99
CA THR A 20 2.10 33.69 -5.39
C THR A 20 2.82 32.73 -6.31
N GLY A 21 2.37 32.61 -7.55
CA GLY A 21 2.96 31.72 -8.55
C GLY A 21 1.91 31.15 -9.52
N ASP A 22 2.25 30.03 -10.16
CA ASP A 22 1.32 29.31 -11.03
C ASP A 22 0.15 28.75 -10.21
N ALA A 23 -1.06 29.22 -10.51
CA ALA A 23 -2.26 28.89 -9.73
C ALA A 23 -2.60 27.39 -9.72
N GLU A 24 -2.36 26.68 -10.83
CA GLU A 24 -2.62 25.24 -10.92
C GLU A 24 -1.61 24.43 -10.12
N LEU A 25 -0.33 24.82 -10.16
CA LEU A 25 0.69 24.19 -9.32
C LEU A 25 0.45 24.46 -7.84
N ILE A 26 0.09 25.69 -7.47
CA ILE A 26 -0.25 26.05 -6.08
C ILE A 26 -1.41 25.18 -5.58
N LYS A 27 -2.50 25.07 -6.34
CA LYS A 27 -3.62 24.19 -5.99
C LYS A 27 -3.16 22.74 -5.77
N ASN A 28 -2.34 22.22 -6.68
CA ASN A 28 -1.84 20.85 -6.53
C ASN A 28 -1.02 20.66 -5.25
N TYR A 29 -0.13 21.61 -4.90
CA TYR A 29 0.64 21.56 -3.66
C TYR A 29 -0.24 21.64 -2.40
N ILE A 30 -1.27 22.48 -2.42
CA ILE A 30 -2.26 22.54 -1.34
C ILE A 30 -3.01 21.21 -1.22
N GLY A 31 -3.43 20.62 -2.34
CA GLY A 31 -4.05 19.29 -2.38
C GLY A 31 -3.14 18.19 -1.80
N GLU A 32 -1.86 18.21 -2.12
CA GLU A 32 -0.88 17.30 -1.50
C GLU A 32 -0.75 17.53 0.01
N GLY A 33 -0.79 18.77 0.46
CA GLY A 33 -0.78 19.11 1.89
C GLY A 33 -1.96 18.48 2.64
N TYR A 34 -3.18 18.61 2.11
CA TYR A 34 -4.37 17.96 2.67
C TYR A 34 -4.23 16.43 2.65
N PHE A 35 -3.78 15.83 1.55
CA PHE A 35 -3.56 14.39 1.45
C PHE A 35 -2.56 13.89 2.52
N PHE A 36 -1.43 14.56 2.69
CA PHE A 36 -0.44 14.13 3.67
C PHE A 36 -0.89 14.37 5.11
N ARG A 37 -1.69 15.40 5.38
CA ARG A 37 -2.32 15.55 6.70
C ARG A 37 -3.28 14.40 6.97
N ALA A 38 -4.15 14.07 6.03
CA ALA A 38 -5.04 12.92 6.10
C ALA A 38 -4.28 11.61 6.33
N LEU A 39 -3.18 11.37 5.61
CA LEU A 39 -2.34 10.18 5.78
C LEU A 39 -1.73 10.09 7.19
N CYS A 40 -1.25 11.21 7.75
CA CYS A 40 -0.71 11.25 9.10
C CYS A 40 -1.79 10.95 10.14
N TYR A 41 -2.98 11.58 10.01
CA TYR A 41 -4.10 11.32 10.90
C TYR A 41 -4.59 9.88 10.80
N PHE A 42 -4.65 9.30 9.61
CA PHE A 42 -5.04 7.90 9.44
C PHE A 42 -4.07 6.94 10.14
N ARG A 43 -2.76 7.17 10.02
CA ARG A 43 -1.78 6.37 10.76
C ARG A 43 -1.98 6.47 12.27
N MET A 44 -2.19 7.68 12.79
CA MET A 44 -2.44 7.88 14.21
C MET A 44 -3.77 7.26 14.64
N LEU A 45 -4.84 7.41 13.86
CA LEU A 45 -6.14 6.78 14.09
C LEU A 45 -6.03 5.25 14.21
N ALA A 46 -5.30 4.63 13.30
CA ALA A 46 -5.11 3.18 13.30
C ALA A 46 -4.38 2.66 14.54
N TYR A 47 -3.44 3.44 15.09
CA TYR A 47 -2.67 3.06 16.29
C TYR A 47 -3.33 3.46 17.61
N TYR A 48 -3.95 4.64 17.68
CA TYR A 48 -4.35 5.26 18.94
C TYR A 48 -5.86 5.41 19.11
N GLY A 49 -6.65 5.31 18.03
CA GLY A 49 -8.09 5.56 18.05
C GLY A 49 -8.42 7.04 18.22
N ASP A 50 -9.02 7.40 19.36
CA ASP A 50 -9.39 8.79 19.67
C ASP A 50 -8.16 9.69 19.73
N LEU A 51 -8.19 10.83 19.01
CA LEU A 51 -7.06 11.75 18.83
C LEU A 51 -7.47 13.21 18.95
N PRO A 52 -6.60 14.12 19.40
CA PRO A 52 -6.80 15.55 19.20
C PRO A 52 -6.74 15.90 17.70
N ILE A 53 -7.69 16.72 17.26
CA ILE A 53 -7.64 17.33 15.92
C ILE A 53 -7.09 18.76 16.05
N VAL A 54 -5.92 19.01 15.44
CA VAL A 54 -5.23 20.30 15.47
C VAL A 54 -5.21 20.87 14.04
N THR A 55 -5.94 21.97 13.82
CA THR A 55 -6.10 22.62 12.51
C THR A 55 -5.42 23.97 12.39
N LYS A 56 -4.82 24.46 13.46
CA LYS A 56 -4.10 25.73 13.52
C LYS A 56 -2.75 25.58 14.23
N VAL A 57 -1.83 26.47 13.96
CA VAL A 57 -0.58 26.57 14.73
C VAL A 57 -0.94 26.96 16.15
N LEU A 58 -0.50 26.18 17.12
CA LEU A 58 -0.72 26.47 18.54
C LEU A 58 0.43 27.31 19.06
N GLU A 59 0.11 28.26 19.93
CA GLU A 59 1.09 29.00 20.71
C GLU A 59 1.79 28.05 21.69
N ASP A 60 3.06 28.33 22.00
CA ASP A 60 3.83 27.61 23.00
C ASP A 60 3.41 28.06 24.42
N ASN A 61 2.22 27.65 24.79
CA ASN A 61 1.55 27.97 26.05
C ASN A 61 0.81 26.74 26.56
N ASP A 62 1.05 26.36 27.80
CA ASP A 62 0.50 25.14 28.40
C ASP A 62 -1.03 25.11 28.39
N GLU A 63 -1.70 26.23 28.66
CA GLU A 63 -3.16 26.29 28.67
C GLU A 63 -3.72 26.05 27.27
N VAL A 64 -3.11 26.66 26.23
CA VAL A 64 -3.50 26.48 24.83
C VAL A 64 -3.27 25.05 24.40
N ILE A 65 -2.13 24.46 24.77
CA ILE A 65 -1.79 23.08 24.42
C ILE A 65 -2.76 22.10 25.09
N VAL A 66 -3.02 22.25 26.38
CA VAL A 66 -3.94 21.38 27.14
C VAL A 66 -5.35 21.45 26.56
N GLU A 67 -5.86 22.65 26.25
CA GLU A 67 -7.21 22.83 25.68
C GLU A 67 -7.34 22.14 24.31
N ASN A 68 -6.30 22.19 23.47
CA ASN A 68 -6.29 21.58 22.13
C ASN A 68 -5.82 20.12 22.13
N SER A 69 -5.52 19.52 23.29
CA SER A 69 -5.12 18.12 23.44
C SER A 69 -6.28 17.17 23.80
N LYS A 70 -7.51 17.67 23.83
CA LYS A 70 -8.71 16.84 24.06
C LYS A 70 -8.87 15.82 22.94
N ARG A 71 -9.07 14.56 23.30
CA ARG A 71 -9.24 13.49 22.33
C ARG A 71 -10.61 13.55 21.68
N THR A 72 -10.64 13.77 20.39
CA THR A 72 -11.84 13.65 19.55
C THR A 72 -12.15 12.15 19.33
N PRO A 73 -13.43 11.74 19.41
CA PRO A 73 -13.84 10.36 19.11
C PRO A 73 -13.35 9.89 17.74
N ARG A 74 -12.98 8.62 17.63
CA ARG A 74 -12.35 8.07 16.43
C ARG A 74 -13.16 8.24 15.14
N ASN A 75 -14.48 8.10 15.22
CA ASN A 75 -15.38 8.32 14.08
C ASN A 75 -15.35 9.77 13.59
N GLU A 76 -15.28 10.74 14.50
CA GLU A 76 -15.11 12.15 14.14
C GLU A 76 -13.72 12.42 13.56
N VAL A 77 -12.67 11.76 14.08
CA VAL A 77 -11.32 11.82 13.48
C VAL A 77 -11.32 11.24 12.07
N ALA A 78 -12.00 10.11 11.86
CA ALA A 78 -12.14 9.52 10.54
C ALA A 78 -12.88 10.47 9.58
N ARG A 79 -13.96 11.10 9.99
CA ARG A 79 -14.67 12.14 9.20
C ARG A 79 -13.75 13.30 8.82
N PHE A 80 -12.97 13.81 9.76
CA PHE A 80 -11.98 14.86 9.49
C PHE A 80 -10.95 14.41 8.44
N ILE A 81 -10.50 13.15 8.48
CA ILE A 81 -9.61 12.58 7.46
C ILE A 81 -10.30 12.56 6.09
N LEU A 82 -11.58 12.14 6.02
CA LEU A 82 -12.34 12.13 4.76
C LEU A 82 -12.55 13.56 4.22
N GLU A 83 -12.82 14.55 5.07
CA GLU A 83 -12.95 15.96 4.67
C GLU A 83 -11.64 16.50 4.07
N ASP A 84 -10.49 16.17 4.67
CA ASP A 84 -9.19 16.53 4.12
C ASP A 84 -8.95 15.86 2.76
N LEU A 85 -9.35 14.59 2.62
CA LEU A 85 -9.24 13.89 1.33
C LEU A 85 -10.19 14.47 0.28
N ASP A 86 -11.39 14.93 0.65
CA ASP A 86 -12.30 15.64 -0.27
C ASP A 86 -11.70 16.96 -0.78
N LYS A 87 -11.07 17.71 0.11
CA LYS A 87 -10.30 18.91 -0.28
C LYS A 87 -9.14 18.52 -1.19
N ALA A 88 -8.37 17.50 -0.82
CA ALA A 88 -7.28 17.00 -1.67
C ALA A 88 -7.78 16.63 -3.08
N ILE A 89 -8.86 15.85 -3.19
CA ILE A 89 -9.47 15.42 -4.44
C ILE A 89 -9.90 16.62 -5.30
N SER A 90 -10.40 17.70 -4.68
CA SER A 90 -10.83 18.90 -5.40
C SER A 90 -9.68 19.76 -5.92
N TYR A 91 -8.49 19.68 -5.31
CA TYR A 91 -7.32 20.48 -5.67
C TYR A 91 -6.31 19.73 -6.54
N LEU A 92 -6.20 18.42 -6.36
CA LEU A 92 -5.21 17.61 -7.06
C LEU A 92 -5.51 17.43 -8.55
N ALA A 93 -4.48 17.51 -9.36
CA ALA A 93 -4.55 17.13 -10.76
C ALA A 93 -4.75 15.61 -10.92
N SER A 94 -5.23 15.20 -12.09
CA SER A 94 -5.32 13.78 -12.46
C SER A 94 -3.92 13.15 -12.61
N ARG A 95 -3.86 11.81 -12.55
CA ARG A 95 -2.63 11.02 -12.69
C ARG A 95 -1.77 11.44 -13.90
N GLY A 96 -2.42 11.73 -15.02
CA GLY A 96 -1.71 12.06 -16.27
C GLY A 96 -0.84 13.30 -16.21
N LYS A 97 -1.18 14.30 -15.38
CA LYS A 97 -0.43 15.56 -15.29
C LYS A 97 1.04 15.37 -14.89
N PHE A 98 1.32 14.40 -14.01
CA PHE A 98 2.67 14.11 -13.50
C PHE A 98 3.06 12.63 -13.69
N ASN A 99 2.44 11.93 -14.62
CA ASN A 99 2.70 10.52 -14.95
C ASN A 99 2.64 9.58 -13.71
N GLY A 100 1.81 9.92 -12.71
CA GLY A 100 1.69 9.13 -11.48
C GLY A 100 2.85 9.29 -10.48
N GLN A 101 3.80 10.18 -10.71
CA GLN A 101 4.95 10.40 -9.81
C GLN A 101 4.67 11.38 -8.65
N ARG A 102 3.52 12.02 -8.67
CA ARG A 102 3.04 12.87 -7.57
C ARG A 102 1.67 12.39 -7.11
N VAL A 103 1.32 12.71 -5.87
CA VAL A 103 -0.04 12.48 -5.37
C VAL A 103 -1.03 13.12 -6.34
N ASN A 104 -2.06 12.37 -6.70
CA ASN A 104 -3.03 12.75 -7.70
C ASN A 104 -4.45 12.42 -7.23
N ARG A 105 -5.43 12.91 -7.97
CA ARG A 105 -6.84 12.78 -7.62
C ARG A 105 -7.27 11.31 -7.44
N GLU A 106 -6.86 10.44 -8.35
CA GLU A 106 -7.23 9.02 -8.34
C GLU A 106 -6.62 8.29 -7.14
N ALA A 107 -5.36 8.59 -6.80
CA ALA A 107 -4.70 8.05 -5.61
C ALA A 107 -5.38 8.54 -4.32
N ALA A 108 -5.83 9.80 -4.26
CA ALA A 108 -6.55 10.34 -3.12
C ALA A 108 -7.94 9.69 -2.96
N LEU A 109 -8.66 9.43 -4.06
CA LEU A 109 -9.92 8.70 -4.05
C LEU A 109 -9.77 7.26 -3.51
N LEU A 110 -8.76 6.51 -3.98
CA LEU A 110 -8.50 5.17 -3.45
C LEU A 110 -8.08 5.20 -1.99
N PHE A 111 -7.32 6.21 -1.58
CA PHE A 111 -6.95 6.35 -0.18
C PHE A 111 -8.16 6.71 0.69
N LYS A 112 -9.08 7.57 0.20
CA LYS A 112 -10.37 7.86 0.86
C LYS A 112 -11.19 6.57 1.05
N SER A 113 -11.30 5.76 0.00
CA SER A 113 -11.99 4.47 0.09
C SER A 113 -11.37 3.55 1.15
N ARG A 114 -10.03 3.47 1.20
CA ARG A 114 -9.32 2.66 2.20
C ARG A 114 -9.58 3.14 3.63
N VAL A 115 -9.51 4.43 3.89
CA VAL A 115 -9.75 5.02 5.21
C VAL A 115 -11.18 4.73 5.67
N ALA A 116 -12.15 4.99 4.80
CA ALA A 116 -13.56 4.78 5.11
C ALA A 116 -13.88 3.29 5.35
N LEU A 117 -13.35 2.39 4.51
CA LEU A 117 -13.52 0.94 4.70
C LEU A 117 -12.88 0.46 6.01
N PHE A 118 -11.69 0.97 6.34
CA PHE A 118 -11.01 0.64 7.61
C PHE A 118 -11.87 1.03 8.80
N GLU A 119 -12.38 2.26 8.84
CA GLU A 119 -13.19 2.71 9.97
C GLU A 119 -14.52 1.95 10.07
N ALA A 120 -15.22 1.77 8.95
CA ALA A 120 -16.45 0.99 8.92
C ALA A 120 -16.27 -0.44 9.47
N THR A 121 -15.21 -1.12 9.02
CA THR A 121 -14.93 -2.49 9.46
C THR A 121 -14.43 -2.53 10.89
N PHE A 122 -13.64 -1.54 11.31
CA PHE A 122 -13.22 -1.43 12.70
C PHE A 122 -14.43 -1.28 13.63
N GLU A 123 -15.32 -0.33 13.36
CA GLU A 123 -16.51 -0.11 14.19
C GLU A 123 -17.43 -1.34 14.18
N LYS A 124 -17.66 -1.94 13.03
CA LYS A 124 -18.51 -3.13 12.89
C LYS A 124 -18.01 -4.31 13.72
N TYR A 125 -16.71 -4.63 13.63
CA TYR A 125 -16.15 -5.82 14.28
C TYR A 125 -15.72 -5.59 15.73
N HIS A 126 -15.63 -4.34 16.17
CA HIS A 126 -15.33 -3.99 17.56
C HIS A 126 -16.54 -3.46 18.34
N LYS A 127 -17.74 -3.49 17.75
CA LYS A 127 -19.00 -3.17 18.42
C LYS A 127 -19.15 -4.02 19.69
N GLY A 128 -19.40 -3.37 20.82
CA GLY A 128 -19.51 -4.03 22.13
C GLY A 128 -18.19 -4.25 22.87
N SER A 129 -17.04 -3.93 22.28
CA SER A 129 -15.73 -4.11 22.90
C SER A 129 -15.26 -2.93 23.77
N GLY A 130 -15.99 -1.83 23.80
CA GLY A 130 -15.61 -0.57 24.43
C GLY A 130 -14.59 0.25 23.64
N ARG A 131 -14.25 -0.12 22.41
CA ARG A 131 -13.28 0.57 21.57
C ARG A 131 -13.90 1.55 20.58
N VAL A 132 -15.23 1.54 20.49
CA VAL A 132 -16.00 2.27 19.48
C VAL A 132 -16.89 3.29 20.17
N PRO A 133 -16.92 4.56 19.71
CA PRO A 133 -17.89 5.55 20.20
C PRO A 133 -19.32 5.04 20.02
N GLY A 134 -20.12 5.10 21.09
CA GLY A 134 -21.46 4.50 21.13
C GLY A 134 -21.54 3.19 21.88
N ASP A 135 -20.42 2.53 22.18
CA ASP A 135 -20.39 1.41 23.12
C ASP A 135 -20.57 1.90 24.56
N ASN A 136 -21.28 1.12 25.37
CA ASN A 136 -21.52 1.45 26.79
C ASN A 136 -20.22 1.62 27.60
N ASN A 137 -19.17 0.91 27.24
CA ASN A 137 -17.88 0.90 27.92
C ASN A 137 -16.81 1.72 27.20
N TRP A 138 -17.18 2.53 26.20
CA TRP A 138 -16.22 3.40 25.54
C TRP A 138 -15.72 4.49 26.51
N PRO A 139 -14.41 4.56 26.80
CA PRO A 139 -13.88 5.48 27.81
C PRO A 139 -14.17 6.97 27.52
N GLY A 140 -14.29 7.31 26.24
CA GLY A 140 -14.60 8.67 25.80
C GLY A 140 -15.98 9.17 26.22
N ALA A 141 -16.94 8.29 26.53
CA ALA A 141 -18.27 8.64 27.01
C ALA A 141 -18.23 9.41 28.34
N ASN A 142 -17.24 9.10 29.19
CA ASN A 142 -17.10 9.72 30.50
C ASN A 142 -16.31 11.05 30.50
N MET A 143 -15.84 11.47 29.32
CA MET A 143 -15.08 12.71 29.20
C MET A 143 -16.01 13.92 29.10
N PRO A 144 -15.83 14.96 29.93
CA PRO A 144 -16.74 16.12 29.95
C PRO A 144 -16.89 16.81 28.59
N TYR A 145 -15.82 16.82 27.77
CA TYR A 145 -15.80 17.41 26.43
C TYR A 145 -16.55 16.59 25.37
N ASN A 146 -16.97 15.37 25.70
CA ASN A 146 -17.86 14.54 24.90
C ASN A 146 -19.29 14.51 25.40
N SER A 147 -19.61 15.27 26.46
CA SER A 147 -20.96 15.35 27.02
C SER A 147 -21.98 15.74 25.94
N GLY A 148 -23.09 15.01 25.87
CA GLY A 148 -24.14 15.25 24.88
C GLY A 148 -23.89 14.67 23.49
N LYS A 149 -22.72 14.08 23.22
CA LYS A 149 -22.48 13.33 21.97
C LYS A 149 -23.14 11.94 22.06
N ASN A 150 -23.91 11.62 21.06
CA ASN A 150 -24.55 10.32 20.89
C ASN A 150 -24.15 9.73 19.53
N PHE A 151 -23.61 8.52 19.53
CA PHE A 151 -23.19 7.84 18.33
C PHE A 151 -24.01 6.56 18.12
N SER A 152 -24.51 6.37 16.91
CA SER A 152 -25.11 5.10 16.46
C SER A 152 -24.08 4.36 15.64
N ILE A 153 -23.48 3.30 16.20
CA ILE A 153 -22.45 2.51 15.52
C ILE A 153 -22.92 2.02 14.16
N ASP A 154 -24.15 1.52 14.07
CA ASP A 154 -24.68 1.01 12.81
C ASP A 154 -24.81 2.12 11.75
N SER A 155 -25.21 3.33 12.15
CA SER A 155 -25.27 4.49 11.25
C SER A 155 -23.87 4.96 10.81
N GLU A 156 -22.88 4.90 11.70
CA GLU A 156 -21.49 5.23 11.34
C GLU A 156 -20.93 4.19 10.36
N VAL A 157 -21.16 2.90 10.61
CA VAL A 157 -20.76 1.81 9.68
C VAL A 157 -21.35 2.04 8.30
N ASP A 158 -22.66 2.32 8.21
CA ASP A 158 -23.34 2.56 6.93
C ASP A 158 -22.80 3.80 6.21
N PHE A 159 -22.53 4.88 6.95
CA PHE A 159 -21.91 6.08 6.40
C PHE A 159 -20.53 5.78 5.80
N PHE A 160 -19.63 5.16 6.58
CA PHE A 160 -18.28 4.89 6.13
C PHE A 160 -18.24 3.86 4.98
N LEU A 161 -19.10 2.84 4.97
CA LEU A 161 -19.21 1.92 3.85
C LEU A 161 -19.68 2.63 2.58
N THR A 162 -20.62 3.55 2.69
CA THR A 162 -21.13 4.35 1.57
C THR A 162 -20.03 5.24 1.00
N GLU A 163 -19.27 5.94 1.85
CA GLU A 163 -18.12 6.76 1.44
C GLU A 163 -17.03 5.91 0.77
N ALA A 164 -16.74 4.72 1.33
CA ALA A 164 -15.77 3.80 0.75
C ALA A 164 -16.18 3.36 -0.66
N MET A 165 -17.43 2.95 -0.83
CA MET A 165 -17.99 2.51 -2.11
C MET A 165 -17.97 3.64 -3.16
N ASN A 166 -18.45 4.82 -2.78
CA ASN A 166 -18.55 5.97 -3.70
C ASN A 166 -17.17 6.43 -4.17
N ALA A 167 -16.18 6.47 -3.28
CA ALA A 167 -14.81 6.84 -3.64
C ALA A 167 -14.16 5.77 -4.53
N ALA A 168 -14.31 4.48 -4.19
CA ALA A 168 -13.76 3.38 -4.99
C ALA A 168 -14.36 3.35 -6.39
N LYS A 169 -15.69 3.52 -6.52
CA LYS A 169 -16.41 3.49 -7.80
C LYS A 169 -15.88 4.52 -8.79
N GLN A 170 -15.56 5.72 -8.36
CA GLN A 170 -15.04 6.78 -9.23
C GLN A 170 -13.72 6.40 -9.91
N VAL A 171 -12.92 5.54 -9.28
CA VAL A 171 -11.67 5.05 -9.86
C VAL A 171 -11.90 3.74 -10.62
N ALA A 172 -12.62 2.79 -10.03
CA ALA A 172 -12.82 1.46 -10.58
C ALA A 172 -13.53 1.47 -11.94
N ASP A 173 -14.53 2.34 -12.12
CA ASP A 173 -15.29 2.44 -13.38
C ASP A 173 -14.41 2.91 -14.57
N ASN A 174 -13.25 3.53 -14.30
CA ASN A 174 -12.33 4.05 -15.30
C ASN A 174 -10.98 3.33 -15.31
N ALA A 175 -10.77 2.37 -14.42
CA ALA A 175 -9.50 1.68 -14.30
C ALA A 175 -9.31 0.67 -15.45
N GLN A 176 -8.10 0.70 -16.03
CA GLN A 176 -7.65 -0.31 -16.97
C GLN A 176 -6.62 -1.20 -16.26
N LEU A 177 -7.03 -2.43 -15.94
CA LEU A 177 -6.15 -3.38 -15.26
C LEU A 177 -5.15 -3.99 -16.23
N THR A 178 -3.94 -4.26 -15.73
CA THR A 178 -2.89 -4.93 -16.47
C THR A 178 -3.26 -6.40 -16.66
N THR A 179 -3.26 -6.84 -17.91
CA THR A 179 -3.65 -8.20 -18.26
C THR A 179 -2.52 -9.19 -17.94
N ASN A 180 -2.85 -10.27 -17.26
CA ASN A 180 -1.99 -11.44 -17.15
C ASN A 180 -2.16 -12.29 -18.42
N ASN A 181 -1.05 -12.58 -19.11
CA ASN A 181 -1.03 -13.40 -20.33
C ASN A 181 -0.85 -14.90 -20.06
N HIS A 182 -0.91 -15.31 -18.78
CA HIS A 182 -0.77 -16.69 -18.31
C HIS A 182 0.62 -17.34 -18.52
N VAL A 183 1.63 -16.57 -18.93
CA VAL A 183 3.01 -17.04 -18.96
C VAL A 183 3.59 -16.95 -17.55
N ILE A 184 3.95 -18.09 -16.96
CA ILE A 184 4.43 -18.15 -15.56
C ILE A 184 5.95 -17.95 -15.46
N GLU A 185 6.69 -18.33 -16.49
CA GLU A 185 8.16 -18.23 -16.54
C GLU A 185 8.60 -17.65 -17.89
N PRO A 186 9.60 -16.75 -17.91
CA PRO A 186 10.23 -16.33 -19.15
C PRO A 186 11.02 -17.47 -19.79
N GLN A 187 11.17 -17.44 -21.10
CA GLN A 187 12.14 -18.29 -21.78
C GLN A 187 13.56 -17.73 -21.56
N PRO A 188 14.61 -18.57 -21.52
CA PRO A 188 15.99 -18.11 -21.50
C PRO A 188 16.26 -17.11 -22.64
N GLY A 189 16.85 -15.96 -22.32
CA GLY A 189 17.06 -14.85 -23.25
C GLY A 189 15.93 -13.82 -23.32
N VAL A 190 14.78 -14.09 -22.70
CA VAL A 190 13.65 -13.14 -22.63
C VAL A 190 13.65 -12.44 -21.28
N ILE A 191 14.01 -11.15 -21.26
CA ILE A 191 14.18 -10.38 -20.04
C ILE A 191 13.01 -9.42 -19.74
N THR A 192 12.25 -9.06 -20.77
CA THR A 192 11.07 -8.17 -20.67
C THR A 192 10.00 -8.60 -21.67
N GLY A 193 8.75 -8.17 -21.43
CA GLY A 193 7.62 -8.41 -22.33
C GLY A 193 7.06 -9.83 -22.26
N TRP A 194 7.49 -10.66 -21.29
CA TRP A 194 7.00 -12.03 -21.12
C TRP A 194 5.70 -12.10 -20.31
N ASN A 195 5.53 -11.23 -19.29
CA ASN A 195 4.28 -11.11 -18.54
C ASN A 195 4.13 -9.71 -17.94
N ASN A 196 3.27 -8.88 -18.53
CA ASN A 196 3.05 -7.51 -18.09
C ASN A 196 2.55 -7.40 -16.65
N TYR A 197 1.76 -8.38 -16.16
CA TYR A 197 1.26 -8.39 -14.79
C TYR A 197 2.38 -8.66 -13.78
N PHE A 198 3.32 -9.53 -14.09
CA PHE A 198 4.53 -9.73 -13.27
C PHE A 198 5.44 -8.50 -13.34
N GLU A 199 5.71 -8.03 -14.53
CA GLU A 199 6.67 -6.96 -14.80
C GLU A 199 6.25 -5.60 -14.27
N MET A 200 4.94 -5.32 -14.09
CA MET A 200 4.49 -4.04 -13.52
C MET A 200 5.05 -3.77 -12.12
N TYR A 201 5.56 -4.78 -11.42
CA TYR A 201 6.21 -4.63 -10.12
C TYR A 201 7.73 -4.41 -10.20
N SER A 202 8.30 -4.41 -11.40
CA SER A 202 9.75 -4.34 -11.59
C SER A 202 10.18 -3.51 -12.83
N GLN A 203 9.26 -2.75 -13.44
CA GLN A 203 9.59 -1.92 -14.59
C GLN A 203 10.33 -0.63 -14.19
N PRO A 204 11.25 -0.15 -15.06
CA PRO A 204 11.97 1.11 -14.85
C PRO A 204 11.06 2.33 -14.75
N SER A 205 9.92 2.29 -15.43
CA SER A 205 8.93 3.37 -15.47
C SER A 205 7.54 2.79 -15.51
N LEU A 206 6.67 3.28 -14.65
CA LEU A 206 5.25 2.93 -14.61
C LEU A 206 4.34 4.01 -15.20
N ALA A 207 4.93 4.98 -15.91
CA ALA A 207 4.18 6.06 -16.55
C ALA A 207 3.09 5.55 -17.48
N ASN A 208 3.39 4.49 -18.25
CA ASN A 208 2.51 3.86 -19.23
C ASN A 208 1.72 2.66 -18.68
N VAL A 209 1.69 2.46 -17.37
CA VAL A 209 0.90 1.40 -16.72
C VAL A 209 -0.30 2.06 -16.02
N PRO A 210 -1.51 2.10 -16.66
CA PRO A 210 -2.66 2.86 -16.15
C PRO A 210 -3.16 2.40 -14.79
N GLU A 211 -3.02 1.10 -14.49
CA GLU A 211 -3.39 0.52 -13.20
C GLU A 211 -2.62 1.13 -12.02
N VAL A 212 -1.37 1.54 -12.25
CA VAL A 212 -0.53 2.11 -11.19
C VAL A 212 -0.79 3.61 -11.08
N LEU A 213 -1.52 4.00 -10.05
CA LEU A 213 -1.94 5.39 -9.86
C LEU A 213 -0.85 6.29 -9.29
N LEU A 214 -0.03 5.75 -8.40
CA LEU A 214 1.06 6.49 -7.75
C LEU A 214 2.29 5.60 -7.63
N TRP A 215 3.44 6.09 -8.08
CA TRP A 215 4.69 5.35 -8.04
C TRP A 215 5.90 6.28 -7.85
N LYS A 216 6.99 5.71 -7.37
CA LYS A 216 8.25 6.41 -7.18
C LYS A 216 9.25 5.93 -8.22
N GLN A 217 9.84 6.86 -8.97
CA GLN A 217 10.95 6.55 -9.84
C GLN A 217 12.24 6.45 -9.04
N TYR A 218 12.95 5.34 -9.26
CA TYR A 218 14.31 5.15 -8.76
C TYR A 218 15.32 5.48 -9.85
N SER A 219 16.48 5.98 -9.49
CA SER A 219 17.52 6.36 -10.42
C SER A 219 18.89 6.15 -9.79
N PHE A 220 19.69 5.29 -10.38
CA PHE A 220 21.05 5.03 -9.90
C PHE A 220 21.95 6.27 -9.97
N SER A 221 21.85 7.03 -11.09
CA SER A 221 22.61 8.27 -11.29
C SER A 221 22.31 9.34 -10.21
N LEU A 222 21.13 9.30 -9.60
CA LEU A 222 20.74 10.18 -8.51
C LEU A 222 20.93 9.55 -7.12
N SER A 223 21.56 8.38 -7.04
CA SER A 223 21.74 7.60 -5.79
C SER A 223 20.41 7.26 -5.09
N ILE A 224 19.32 7.16 -5.86
CA ILE A 224 18.02 6.75 -5.36
C ILE A 224 17.80 5.29 -5.79
N SER A 225 18.08 4.36 -4.88
CA SER A 225 18.01 2.92 -5.15
C SER A 225 17.31 2.18 -4.01
N HIS A 226 17.08 0.88 -4.20
CA HIS A 226 16.57 -0.04 -3.20
C HIS A 226 17.14 -1.45 -3.47
N ASP A 227 16.93 -2.37 -2.54
CA ASP A 227 17.45 -3.74 -2.56
C ASP A 227 16.36 -4.82 -2.78
N ALA A 228 15.18 -4.44 -3.27
CA ALA A 228 14.03 -5.35 -3.34
C ALA A 228 14.32 -6.61 -4.20
N ALA A 229 14.94 -6.48 -5.38
CA ALA A 229 15.24 -7.62 -6.23
C ALA A 229 16.25 -8.58 -5.56
N TYR A 230 17.28 -8.03 -4.90
CA TYR A 230 18.23 -8.81 -4.12
C TYR A 230 17.53 -9.59 -3.00
N ARG A 231 16.70 -8.90 -2.19
CA ARG A 231 16.00 -9.52 -1.06
C ARG A 231 15.09 -10.67 -1.49
N VAL A 232 14.32 -10.50 -2.55
CA VAL A 232 13.43 -11.57 -3.02
C VAL A 232 14.18 -12.72 -3.70
N LYS A 233 15.36 -12.46 -4.29
CA LYS A 233 16.22 -13.49 -4.89
C LYS A 233 16.95 -14.31 -3.82
N THR A 234 17.42 -13.67 -2.74
CA THR A 234 18.24 -14.32 -1.72
C THR A 234 17.44 -14.81 -0.50
N GLY A 235 16.29 -14.19 -0.20
CA GLY A 235 15.42 -14.52 0.92
C GLY A 235 15.52 -13.54 2.09
N CYS A 236 16.70 -13.04 2.45
CA CYS A 236 16.94 -12.03 3.50
C CYS A 236 16.18 -12.28 4.82
N ALA A 237 16.07 -13.53 5.26
CA ALA A 237 15.30 -13.99 6.41
C ALA A 237 13.78 -13.73 6.31
N ASP A 238 13.27 -13.43 5.12
CA ASP A 238 11.84 -13.23 4.81
C ASP A 238 11.21 -14.48 4.21
N GLY A 239 9.88 -14.52 4.17
CA GLY A 239 9.08 -15.55 3.51
C GLY A 239 7.60 -15.35 3.75
N TYR A 240 6.77 -15.79 2.83
CA TYR A 240 5.34 -15.83 3.06
C TYR A 240 5.00 -16.84 4.15
N THR A 241 3.98 -16.56 4.95
CA THR A 241 3.47 -17.55 5.89
C THR A 241 2.78 -18.68 5.15
N ARG A 242 2.75 -19.87 5.76
CA ARG A 242 2.00 -21.02 5.21
C ARG A 242 0.52 -20.67 5.00
N THR A 243 -0.12 -20.03 5.97
CA THR A 243 -1.51 -19.60 5.88
C THR A 243 -1.75 -18.66 4.70
N PHE A 244 -0.81 -17.75 4.41
CA PHE A 244 -0.91 -16.90 3.23
C PHE A 244 -0.80 -17.71 1.94
N ALA A 245 0.16 -18.62 1.83
CA ALA A 245 0.30 -19.49 0.67
C ALA A 245 -0.93 -20.40 0.47
N GLU A 246 -1.50 -20.93 1.54
CA GLU A 246 -2.71 -21.75 1.52
C GLU A 246 -3.98 -20.95 1.16
N SER A 247 -4.02 -19.63 1.36
CA SER A 247 -5.16 -18.78 1.03
C SER A 247 -5.44 -18.65 -0.48
N PHE A 248 -4.45 -18.92 -1.31
CA PHE A 248 -4.66 -19.00 -2.76
C PHE A 248 -5.45 -20.26 -3.11
N LEU A 249 -6.41 -20.14 -4.03
CA LEU A 249 -7.26 -21.25 -4.43
C LEU A 249 -6.60 -22.11 -5.53
N MET A 250 -7.12 -23.30 -5.73
CA MET A 250 -6.84 -24.10 -6.91
C MET A 250 -7.48 -23.44 -8.15
N LYS A 251 -7.04 -23.78 -9.37
CA LYS A 251 -7.63 -23.28 -10.63
C LYS A 251 -9.12 -23.60 -10.77
N ASN A 252 -9.60 -24.64 -10.12
CA ASN A 252 -11.02 -25.02 -10.06
C ASN A 252 -11.84 -24.20 -9.04
N GLY A 253 -11.22 -23.20 -8.35
CA GLY A 253 -11.85 -22.33 -7.36
C GLY A 253 -11.98 -22.93 -5.95
N LEU A 254 -11.52 -24.17 -5.72
CA LEU A 254 -11.56 -24.80 -4.41
C LEU A 254 -10.30 -24.50 -3.58
N PRO A 255 -10.43 -24.42 -2.25
CA PRO A 255 -9.26 -24.41 -1.38
C PRO A 255 -8.54 -25.78 -1.41
N ILE A 256 -7.24 -25.79 -1.08
CA ILE A 256 -6.40 -27.00 -1.19
C ILE A 256 -6.95 -28.19 -0.42
N TYR A 257 -7.53 -27.96 0.76
CA TYR A 257 -8.10 -29.04 1.59
C TYR A 257 -9.38 -29.68 1.02
N ALA A 258 -10.00 -29.04 0.04
CA ALA A 258 -11.23 -29.49 -0.61
C ALA A 258 -11.02 -29.94 -2.06
N SER A 259 -9.78 -29.95 -2.55
CA SER A 259 -9.46 -30.32 -3.93
C SER A 259 -8.58 -31.56 -3.99
N ASN A 260 -8.99 -32.53 -4.80
CA ASN A 260 -8.18 -33.72 -5.09
C ASN A 260 -7.02 -33.46 -6.06
N ASP A 261 -6.98 -32.25 -6.66
CA ASP A 261 -5.95 -31.88 -7.64
C ASP A 261 -4.68 -31.33 -6.96
N TYR A 262 -4.73 -31.13 -5.62
CA TYR A 262 -3.57 -30.63 -4.89
C TYR A 262 -2.44 -31.68 -4.83
N GLN A 263 -1.24 -31.29 -5.29
CA GLN A 263 -0.09 -32.18 -5.44
C GLN A 263 0.70 -32.38 -4.13
N GLY A 264 0.27 -31.75 -3.02
CA GLY A 264 0.95 -31.87 -1.73
C GLY A 264 2.15 -30.93 -1.56
N ASP A 265 2.88 -31.12 -0.44
CA ASP A 265 3.92 -30.20 0.06
C ASP A 265 5.35 -30.74 -0.09
N VAL A 266 5.57 -31.74 -0.96
CA VAL A 266 6.90 -32.37 -1.12
C VAL A 266 7.92 -31.39 -1.71
N SER A 267 7.45 -30.49 -2.58
CA SER A 267 8.24 -29.41 -3.17
C SER A 267 7.39 -28.15 -3.34
N ILE A 268 8.02 -27.01 -3.53
CA ILE A 268 7.28 -25.78 -3.82
C ILE A 268 6.65 -25.84 -5.23
N ASP A 269 7.27 -26.56 -6.17
CA ASP A 269 6.66 -26.84 -7.47
C ASP A 269 5.32 -27.57 -7.30
N ASN A 270 5.24 -28.57 -6.42
CA ASN A 270 3.98 -29.26 -6.12
C ASN A 270 2.96 -28.32 -5.45
N VAL A 271 3.39 -27.49 -4.49
CA VAL A 271 2.53 -26.48 -3.84
C VAL A 271 1.92 -25.53 -4.85
N LYS A 272 2.65 -25.13 -5.88
CA LYS A 272 2.21 -24.19 -6.93
C LYS A 272 1.35 -24.85 -8.02
N ALA A 273 1.50 -26.15 -8.22
CA ALA A 273 0.87 -26.87 -9.32
C ALA A 273 -0.66 -26.76 -9.29
N GLY A 274 -1.27 -26.33 -10.39
CA GLY A 274 -2.72 -26.20 -10.51
C GLY A 274 -3.36 -25.12 -9.63
N ARG A 275 -2.56 -24.23 -9.03
CA ARG A 275 -3.03 -23.14 -8.15
C ARG A 275 -3.25 -21.84 -8.92
N ASP A 276 -3.82 -20.86 -8.23
CA ASP A 276 -3.92 -19.46 -8.68
C ASP A 276 -2.58 -18.97 -9.25
N GLU A 277 -2.61 -18.35 -10.40
CA GLU A 277 -1.39 -17.94 -11.11
C GLU A 277 -0.60 -16.87 -10.37
N ARG A 278 -1.23 -16.09 -9.48
CA ARG A 278 -0.53 -15.15 -8.60
C ARG A 278 0.43 -15.86 -7.64
N LEU A 279 0.04 -17.03 -7.12
CA LEU A 279 0.96 -17.87 -6.34
C LEU A 279 2.08 -18.41 -7.23
N GLN A 280 1.74 -18.88 -8.42
CA GLN A 280 2.72 -19.42 -9.37
C GLN A 280 3.75 -18.38 -9.80
N LEU A 281 3.32 -17.14 -10.07
CA LEU A 281 4.18 -16.04 -10.48
C LEU A 281 5.07 -15.50 -9.36
N PHE A 282 4.53 -15.39 -8.13
CA PHE A 282 5.15 -14.59 -7.08
C PHE A 282 5.80 -15.40 -5.95
N VAL A 283 5.95 -16.73 -6.12
CA VAL A 283 6.72 -17.59 -5.21
C VAL A 283 7.79 -18.33 -6.01
N TRP A 284 9.03 -18.27 -5.53
CA TRP A 284 10.12 -19.08 -6.06
C TRP A 284 9.85 -20.56 -5.82
N SER A 285 10.17 -21.40 -6.78
CA SER A 285 10.12 -22.86 -6.67
C SER A 285 11.34 -23.51 -7.34
N GLU A 286 11.51 -24.78 -7.15
CA GLU A 286 12.71 -25.51 -7.55
C GLU A 286 13.01 -25.40 -9.05
N SER A 287 11.97 -25.37 -9.88
CA SER A 287 12.09 -25.26 -11.33
C SER A 287 12.10 -23.81 -11.85
N THR A 288 11.80 -22.83 -11.00
CA THR A 288 11.75 -21.42 -11.42
C THR A 288 13.11 -20.96 -11.95
N LEU A 289 13.11 -20.32 -13.11
CA LEU A 289 14.31 -19.78 -13.73
C LEU A 289 14.89 -18.64 -12.87
N LEU A 290 16.15 -18.78 -12.47
CA LEU A 290 16.80 -17.80 -11.59
C LEU A 290 17.15 -16.51 -12.33
N ASP A 291 17.75 -16.64 -13.53
CA ASP A 291 18.04 -15.52 -14.43
C ASP A 291 17.77 -15.92 -15.88
N SER A 292 17.09 -15.06 -16.62
CA SER A 292 16.87 -15.22 -18.07
C SER A 292 17.75 -14.32 -18.92
N ASP A 293 18.46 -13.35 -18.32
CA ASP A 293 19.38 -12.45 -19.01
C ASP A 293 20.70 -13.18 -19.31
N PRO A 294 21.13 -13.31 -20.59
CA PRO A 294 22.40 -13.94 -20.95
C PRO A 294 23.64 -13.31 -20.31
N SER A 295 23.54 -12.04 -19.87
CA SER A 295 24.64 -11.34 -19.19
C SER A 295 24.69 -11.63 -17.68
N ALA A 296 23.66 -12.25 -17.12
CA ALA A 296 23.61 -12.55 -15.70
C ALA A 296 24.48 -13.77 -15.33
N PRO A 297 25.16 -13.76 -14.17
CA PRO A 297 26.03 -14.85 -13.73
C PRO A 297 25.33 -16.21 -13.59
N GLN A 298 24.04 -16.21 -13.30
CA GLN A 298 23.22 -17.41 -13.09
C GLN A 298 22.24 -17.66 -14.24
N TYR A 299 22.59 -17.17 -15.43
CA TYR A 299 21.79 -17.38 -16.64
C TYR A 299 21.37 -18.84 -16.82
N SER A 300 20.08 -19.03 -17.12
CA SER A 300 19.47 -20.32 -17.41
C SER A 300 19.60 -21.37 -16.28
N GLN A 301 19.92 -20.95 -15.04
CA GLN A 301 19.94 -21.86 -13.90
C GLN A 301 18.58 -21.86 -13.17
N PRO A 302 18.14 -23.03 -12.65
CA PRO A 302 16.96 -23.09 -11.80
C PRO A 302 17.26 -22.58 -10.40
N PHE A 303 16.23 -22.08 -9.72
CA PHE A 303 16.33 -21.59 -8.33
C PHE A 303 16.75 -22.68 -7.33
N LYS A 304 16.40 -23.94 -7.61
CA LYS A 304 16.67 -25.15 -6.81
C LYS A 304 15.78 -25.27 -5.59
N LYS A 305 16.06 -24.55 -4.50
CA LYS A 305 15.23 -24.59 -3.28
C LYS A 305 15.54 -23.39 -2.38
N PRO A 306 14.58 -22.96 -1.53
CA PRO A 306 14.82 -21.95 -0.50
C PRO A 306 15.86 -22.42 0.50
N GLY A 307 16.69 -21.49 0.98
CA GLY A 307 17.69 -21.76 2.02
C GLY A 307 17.10 -21.69 3.43
N ILE A 308 16.22 -22.64 3.80
CA ILE A 308 15.49 -22.60 5.07
C ILE A 308 16.42 -22.66 6.28
N ASP A 309 17.40 -23.55 6.22
CA ASP A 309 18.34 -23.87 7.29
C ASP A 309 19.69 -23.14 7.16
N ASN A 310 19.79 -22.17 6.26
CA ASN A 310 21.02 -21.44 6.06
C ASN A 310 21.32 -20.55 7.27
N SER A 311 22.55 -20.63 7.80
CA SER A 311 23.00 -19.83 8.92
C SER A 311 23.17 -18.34 8.55
N ASN A 312 23.46 -18.05 7.28
CA ASN A 312 23.52 -16.68 6.79
C ASN A 312 22.09 -16.13 6.58
N GLN A 313 21.73 -15.10 7.35
CA GLN A 313 20.40 -14.49 7.30
C GLN A 313 20.10 -13.82 5.94
N GLU A 314 21.13 -13.35 5.23
CA GLU A 314 20.94 -12.67 3.94
C GLU A 314 20.46 -13.62 2.83
N ILE A 315 20.79 -14.91 2.93
CA ILE A 315 20.44 -15.92 1.93
C ILE A 315 19.50 -17.00 2.48
N ARG A 316 18.76 -16.69 3.54
CA ARG A 316 17.83 -17.59 4.20
C ARG A 316 16.38 -17.18 3.92
N CYS A 317 15.54 -18.18 3.62
CA CYS A 317 14.08 -18.02 3.67
C CYS A 317 13.52 -18.87 4.80
N ILE A 318 13.06 -18.25 5.89
CA ILE A 318 12.68 -18.96 7.12
C ILE A 318 11.41 -19.81 7.01
N THR A 319 10.56 -19.56 6.01
CA THR A 319 9.29 -20.27 5.84
C THR A 319 9.28 -21.26 4.70
N GLY A 320 10.26 -21.23 3.81
CA GLY A 320 10.30 -22.00 2.57
C GLY A 320 9.49 -21.38 1.42
N TYR A 321 8.54 -20.49 1.69
CA TYR A 321 7.72 -19.80 0.67
C TYR A 321 8.38 -18.47 0.30
N GLN A 322 9.47 -18.53 -0.47
CA GLN A 322 10.26 -17.34 -0.79
C GLN A 322 9.54 -16.44 -1.80
N PRO A 323 9.34 -15.14 -1.50
CA PRO A 323 8.71 -14.21 -2.44
C PRO A 323 9.54 -14.02 -3.71
N ARG A 324 8.84 -13.89 -4.86
CA ARG A 324 9.42 -13.53 -6.16
C ARG A 324 8.89 -12.18 -6.67
N LYS A 325 7.89 -11.62 -6.02
CA LYS A 325 7.34 -10.30 -6.36
C LYS A 325 8.43 -9.23 -6.22
N TYR A 326 8.50 -8.31 -7.17
CA TYR A 326 9.55 -7.29 -7.31
C TYR A 326 10.87 -7.79 -7.90
N TYR A 327 10.97 -9.03 -8.32
CA TYR A 327 12.14 -9.50 -9.05
C TYR A 327 12.11 -9.00 -10.51
N THR A 328 13.28 -8.72 -11.07
CA THR A 328 13.45 -8.37 -12.48
C THR A 328 14.44 -9.33 -13.14
N TYR A 329 14.13 -9.73 -14.37
CA TYR A 329 15.04 -10.50 -15.22
C TYR A 329 15.97 -9.64 -16.08
N ASP A 330 15.76 -8.31 -16.08
CA ASP A 330 16.65 -7.36 -16.74
C ASP A 330 17.85 -7.06 -15.81
N TYR A 331 18.96 -7.73 -16.07
CA TYR A 331 20.19 -7.62 -15.27
C TYR A 331 20.77 -6.19 -15.29
N THR A 332 20.46 -5.40 -16.32
CA THR A 332 20.88 -3.99 -16.35
C THR A 332 20.27 -3.13 -15.24
N GLN A 333 19.19 -3.61 -14.62
CA GLN A 333 18.55 -2.96 -13.46
C GLN A 333 19.24 -3.27 -12.13
N THR A 334 20.13 -4.26 -12.10
CA THR A 334 20.90 -4.69 -10.93
C THR A 334 22.42 -4.52 -11.16
N PRO A 335 22.90 -3.36 -11.67
CA PRO A 335 24.33 -3.15 -11.85
C PRO A 335 25.01 -3.16 -10.49
N ASN A 336 26.18 -3.73 -10.38
CA ASN A 336 26.99 -3.91 -9.17
C ASN A 336 26.54 -5.07 -8.27
N ASP A 337 26.69 -6.28 -8.77
CA ASP A 337 26.67 -7.51 -7.98
C ASP A 337 25.37 -7.76 -7.19
N GLU A 338 24.21 -7.51 -7.81
CA GLU A 338 22.90 -7.93 -7.27
C GLU A 338 22.44 -7.17 -6.01
N LEU A 339 23.20 -6.18 -5.53
CA LEU A 339 22.94 -5.55 -4.25
C LEU A 339 21.98 -4.35 -4.31
N ARG A 340 21.74 -3.77 -5.48
CA ARG A 340 20.91 -2.57 -5.57
C ARG A 340 20.13 -2.51 -6.86
N CYS A 341 18.83 -2.61 -6.74
CA CYS A 341 17.91 -2.31 -7.83
C CYS A 341 17.64 -0.81 -7.92
N THR A 342 17.62 -0.26 -9.11
CA THR A 342 17.38 1.17 -9.33
C THR A 342 15.97 1.49 -9.77
N LYS A 343 15.08 0.47 -9.83
CA LYS A 343 13.81 0.64 -10.52
C LYS A 343 12.71 -0.22 -9.90
N ILE A 344 11.79 0.42 -9.21
CA ILE A 344 10.38 0.03 -9.03
C ILE A 344 9.55 1.29 -8.88
#